data_f805a8ab8a41fd6e7a9e63eebde6f786
#
_entry.id   f805a8ab8a41fd6e7a9e63eebde6f786
#
_cell.length_a   1.000
_cell.length_b   1.000
_cell.length_c   1.000
_cell.angle_alpha   90.00
_cell.angle_beta   90.00
_cell.angle_gamma   90.00
#
_symmetry.space_group_name_H-M   'P 1'
#
loop_
_entity.id
_entity.type
_entity.pdbx_description
1 polymer ?
#
loop_
_entity_poly.entity_id
_entity_poly.type
_entity_poly.pdbx_seq_one_letter_code
_entity_poly.pdbx_strand_id
1 'polypeptide(L)'
;MEYRRGDLLCQFIFWILWMIIKKLLNSHRVYGKSAAMPDKRDIAPQKQKWMMCLVLAVVTLALFWQVNQHDFINLDDPIYIHENHHIRSEISLENVYWAFSTKYAGVWYPLTWLSLMLDHQLYGLNAGGYHITNLVLHILSTLLLFWLLNRMTGSLWRSAFVAALFALHPLHVETVTWISKRKDVLSTFFWMLTLCLYVYYTEKPVIRRYIAVLVS
;
A
#
# COMPACT_ATOMS: atom_id res chain seq x y z
N MET A 1 6.72 26.33 1.25
CA MET A 1 5.84 26.31 0.03
C MET A 1 6.05 25.06 -0.86
N GLU A 2 6.79 24.07 -0.38
CA GLU A 2 7.15 22.83 -1.12
C GLU A 2 6.20 21.64 -0.89
N TYR A 3 5.26 21.78 0.04
CA TYR A 3 4.32 20.73 0.48
C TYR A 3 3.32 20.26 -0.61
N ARG A 4 3.22 20.98 -1.73
CA ARG A 4 2.16 20.75 -2.74
C ARG A 4 2.52 19.79 -3.89
N ARG A 5 3.79 19.39 -4.07
CA ARG A 5 4.21 18.56 -5.22
C ARG A 5 4.01 17.06 -4.99
N GLY A 6 4.23 16.57 -3.79
CA GLY A 6 4.03 15.14 -3.47
C GLY A 6 2.58 14.70 -3.57
N ASP A 7 1.64 15.56 -3.11
CA ASP A 7 0.21 15.29 -3.16
C ASP A 7 -0.32 15.22 -4.59
N LEU A 8 0.20 16.07 -5.50
CA LEU A 8 -0.20 16.09 -6.91
C LEU A 8 0.23 14.82 -7.65
N LEU A 9 1.40 14.27 -7.33
CA LEU A 9 1.90 13.05 -7.97
C LEU A 9 1.17 11.80 -7.47
N CYS A 10 0.87 11.73 -6.18
CA CYS A 10 0.04 10.67 -5.63
C CYS A 10 -1.39 10.71 -6.23
N GLN A 11 -1.97 11.92 -6.36
CA GLN A 11 -3.24 12.14 -7.04
C GLN A 11 -3.19 11.78 -8.53
N PHE A 12 -2.08 12.06 -9.22
CA PHE A 12 -1.90 11.75 -10.63
C PHE A 12 -1.79 10.25 -10.88
N ILE A 13 -1.04 9.52 -10.06
CA ILE A 13 -0.97 8.05 -10.09
C ILE A 13 -2.35 7.45 -9.75
N PHE A 14 -3.03 8.01 -8.76
CA PHE A 14 -4.41 7.66 -8.41
C PHE A 14 -5.34 7.86 -9.60
N TRP A 15 -5.24 8.99 -10.30
CA TRP A 15 -6.06 9.31 -11.46
C TRP A 15 -5.79 8.39 -12.66
N ILE A 16 -4.51 8.07 -12.95
CA ILE A 16 -4.12 7.12 -14.02
C ILE A 16 -4.65 5.72 -13.69
N LEU A 17 -4.43 5.23 -12.49
CA LEU A 17 -4.94 3.92 -12.05
C LEU A 17 -6.47 3.89 -12.06
N TRP A 18 -7.12 4.96 -11.60
CA TRP A 18 -8.57 5.10 -11.68
C TRP A 18 -9.09 5.11 -13.13
N MET A 19 -8.41 5.81 -14.05
CA MET A 19 -8.74 5.82 -15.47
C MET A 19 -8.58 4.42 -16.10
N ILE A 20 -7.51 3.71 -15.76
CA ILE A 20 -7.26 2.33 -16.22
C ILE A 20 -8.36 1.40 -15.69
N ILE A 21 -8.66 1.49 -14.40
CA ILE A 21 -9.72 0.70 -13.75
C ILE A 21 -11.09 1.04 -14.35
N LYS A 22 -11.40 2.32 -14.54
CA LYS A 22 -12.65 2.76 -15.16
C LYS A 22 -12.79 2.26 -16.60
N LYS A 23 -11.72 2.29 -17.39
CA LYS A 23 -11.67 1.75 -18.74
C LYS A 23 -11.87 0.24 -18.76
N LEU A 24 -11.27 -0.48 -17.81
CA LEU A 24 -11.44 -1.92 -17.64
C LEU A 24 -12.86 -2.27 -17.18
N LEU A 25 -13.42 -1.53 -16.22
CA LEU A 25 -14.80 -1.72 -15.74
C LEU A 25 -15.84 -1.40 -16.82
N ASN A 26 -15.64 -0.36 -17.62
CA ASN A 26 -16.50 -0.04 -18.75
C ASN A 26 -16.38 -1.07 -19.89
N SER A 27 -15.20 -1.65 -20.11
CA SER A 27 -15.01 -2.76 -21.02
C SER A 27 -15.88 -3.96 -20.62
N HIS A 28 -15.94 -4.30 -19.32
CA HIS A 28 -16.82 -5.34 -18.83
C HIS A 28 -18.32 -5.03 -19.02
N ARG A 29 -18.74 -3.77 -18.99
CA ARG A 29 -20.14 -3.36 -19.20
C ARG A 29 -20.56 -3.44 -20.67
N VAL A 30 -19.63 -3.19 -21.59
CA VAL A 30 -19.86 -3.28 -23.05
C VAL A 30 -19.87 -4.75 -23.52
N TYR A 31 -19.11 -5.63 -22.87
CA TYR A 31 -19.04 -7.06 -23.20
C TYR A 31 -20.04 -7.94 -22.43
N GLY A 32 -21.04 -7.36 -21.78
CA GLY A 32 -22.02 -8.05 -20.92
C GLY A 32 -22.94 -9.05 -21.61
N LYS A 33 -22.66 -9.51 -22.84
CA LYS A 33 -23.36 -10.63 -23.51
C LYS A 33 -22.46 -11.57 -24.32
N SER A 34 -21.15 -11.35 -24.41
CA SER A 34 -20.27 -12.24 -25.19
C SER A 34 -18.80 -12.25 -24.76
N ALA A 35 -18.49 -11.92 -23.51
CA ALA A 35 -17.16 -12.21 -22.99
C ALA A 35 -17.12 -13.68 -22.58
N ALA A 36 -16.71 -14.53 -23.49
CA ALA A 36 -16.19 -15.84 -23.12
C ALA A 36 -15.18 -15.63 -22.01
N MET A 37 -15.33 -16.34 -20.87
CA MET A 37 -14.29 -16.41 -19.86
C MET A 37 -12.97 -16.68 -20.58
N PRO A 38 -11.85 -16.04 -20.18
CA PRO A 38 -10.57 -16.32 -20.79
C PRO A 38 -10.38 -17.82 -20.82
N ASP A 39 -10.08 -18.34 -22.02
CA ASP A 39 -9.93 -19.77 -22.26
C ASP A 39 -9.00 -20.32 -21.17
N LYS A 40 -9.38 -21.43 -20.55
CA LYS A 40 -8.61 -22.08 -19.46
C LYS A 40 -7.13 -22.32 -19.82
N ARG A 41 -6.79 -22.22 -21.10
CA ARG A 41 -5.43 -22.38 -21.66
C ARG A 41 -4.50 -21.21 -21.35
N ASP A 42 -5.01 -19.98 -21.03
CA ASP A 42 -4.20 -18.79 -20.81
C ASP A 42 -3.95 -18.50 -19.33
N ILE A 43 -4.50 -19.30 -18.41
CA ILE A 43 -4.28 -19.11 -16.97
C ILE A 43 -2.89 -19.67 -16.62
N ALA A 44 -1.93 -18.78 -16.39
CA ALA A 44 -0.62 -19.18 -15.90
C ALA A 44 -0.73 -20.10 -14.66
N PRO A 45 0.06 -21.17 -14.60
CA PRO A 45 0.04 -22.11 -13.49
C PRO A 45 0.34 -21.38 -12.17
N GLN A 46 -0.31 -21.81 -11.10
CA GLN A 46 -0.19 -21.18 -9.78
C GLN A 46 1.27 -21.03 -9.32
N LYS A 47 2.12 -22.00 -9.67
CA LYS A 47 3.56 -21.96 -9.37
C LYS A 47 4.25 -20.73 -10.01
N GLN A 48 3.90 -20.37 -11.23
CA GLN A 48 4.47 -19.18 -11.90
C GLN A 48 4.01 -17.88 -11.22
N LYS A 49 2.78 -17.80 -10.73
CA LYS A 49 2.29 -16.64 -9.98
C LYS A 49 3.07 -16.44 -8.68
N TRP A 50 3.28 -17.53 -7.91
CA TRP A 50 4.07 -17.47 -6.68
C TRP A 50 5.54 -17.09 -6.95
N MET A 51 6.12 -17.65 -8.01
CA MET A 51 7.47 -17.29 -8.42
C MET A 51 7.58 -15.79 -8.78
N MET A 52 6.58 -15.25 -9.47
CA MET A 52 6.55 -13.83 -9.82
C MET A 52 6.39 -12.94 -8.57
N CYS A 53 5.54 -13.33 -7.62
CA CYS A 53 5.43 -12.64 -6.33
C CYS A 53 6.78 -12.65 -5.59
N LEU A 54 7.47 -13.78 -5.56
CA LEU A 54 8.78 -13.88 -4.91
C LEU A 54 9.81 -12.98 -5.59
N VAL A 55 9.87 -12.98 -6.92
CA VAL A 55 10.79 -12.12 -7.68
C VAL A 55 10.51 -10.64 -7.40
N LEU A 56 9.25 -10.21 -7.46
CA LEU A 56 8.87 -8.82 -7.16
C LEU A 56 9.27 -8.43 -5.73
N ALA A 57 8.99 -9.29 -4.75
CA ALA A 57 9.34 -9.03 -3.36
C ALA A 57 10.87 -8.94 -3.16
N VAL A 58 11.62 -9.90 -3.71
CA VAL A 58 13.10 -9.94 -3.57
C VAL A 58 13.76 -8.75 -4.25
N VAL A 59 13.33 -8.39 -5.47
CA VAL A 59 13.90 -7.25 -6.19
C VAL A 59 13.60 -5.95 -5.45
N THR A 60 12.35 -5.74 -4.99
CA THR A 60 11.99 -4.56 -4.21
C THR A 60 12.78 -4.49 -2.91
N LEU A 61 12.88 -5.61 -2.19
CA LEU A 61 13.66 -5.69 -0.96
C LEU A 61 15.14 -5.35 -1.21
N ALA A 62 15.74 -5.92 -2.24
CA ALA A 62 17.16 -5.70 -2.56
C ALA A 62 17.47 -4.24 -2.88
N LEU A 63 16.58 -3.57 -3.64
CA LEU A 63 16.79 -2.16 -4.01
C LEU A 63 16.61 -1.19 -2.84
N PHE A 64 15.68 -1.48 -1.94
CA PHE A 64 15.40 -0.62 -0.80
C PHE A 64 16.09 -1.08 0.49
N TRP A 65 16.88 -2.17 0.47
CA TRP A 65 17.51 -2.70 1.69
C TRP A 65 18.34 -1.68 2.47
N GLN A 66 18.96 -0.76 1.77
CA GLN A 66 19.82 0.25 2.39
C GLN A 66 19.06 1.20 3.33
N VAL A 67 17.72 1.31 3.21
CA VAL A 67 16.93 2.22 4.06
C VAL A 67 16.98 1.82 5.55
N ASN A 68 17.29 0.55 5.86
CA ASN A 68 17.41 0.09 7.24
C ASN A 68 18.59 0.70 8.01
N GLN A 69 19.53 1.33 7.27
CA GLN A 69 20.73 1.98 7.83
C GLN A 69 20.56 3.51 7.94
N HIS A 70 19.41 4.03 7.49
CA HIS A 70 19.14 5.45 7.56
C HIS A 70 18.65 5.84 8.96
N ASP A 71 19.08 7.00 9.41
CA ASP A 71 18.58 7.63 10.62
C ASP A 71 17.28 8.39 10.37
N PHE A 72 16.65 8.87 11.44
CA PHE A 72 15.50 9.78 11.37
C PHE A 72 15.88 11.08 10.64
N ILE A 73 15.00 11.55 9.76
CA ILE A 73 15.19 12.82 9.06
C ILE A 73 14.80 13.95 9.99
N ASN A 74 15.71 14.92 10.19
CA ASN A 74 15.50 16.05 11.09
C ASN A 74 14.57 17.14 10.49
N LEU A 75 13.37 16.71 10.05
CA LEU A 75 12.28 17.58 9.57
C LEU A 75 11.02 17.26 10.39
N ASP A 76 10.21 16.31 9.94
CA ASP A 76 8.95 15.95 10.58
C ASP A 76 9.10 14.78 11.58
N ASP A 77 10.13 13.93 11.43
CA ASP A 77 10.32 12.74 12.27
C ASP A 77 10.50 13.07 13.75
N PRO A 78 11.22 14.15 14.16
CA PRO A 78 11.26 14.55 15.57
C PRO A 78 9.89 14.83 16.15
N ILE A 79 9.05 15.58 15.45
CA ILE A 79 7.70 15.95 15.89
C ILE A 79 6.81 14.68 15.97
N TYR A 80 6.91 13.81 14.97
CA TYR A 80 6.06 12.61 14.88
C TYR A 80 6.45 11.55 15.91
N ILE A 81 7.75 11.40 16.23
CA ILE A 81 8.25 10.26 17.00
C ILE A 81 8.90 10.72 18.32
N HIS A 82 9.92 11.61 18.26
CA HIS A 82 10.72 11.94 19.44
C HIS A 82 9.97 12.82 20.45
N GLU A 83 9.22 13.82 19.98
CA GLU A 83 8.49 14.77 20.81
C GLU A 83 7.09 14.28 21.17
N ASN A 84 6.59 13.27 20.48
CA ASN A 84 5.25 12.74 20.71
C ASN A 84 5.26 11.68 21.83
N HIS A 85 4.85 12.11 23.02
CA HIS A 85 4.77 11.25 24.19
C HIS A 85 3.84 10.02 23.97
N HIS A 86 2.73 10.19 23.24
CA HIS A 86 1.78 9.10 22.98
C HIS A 86 2.36 8.00 22.09
N ILE A 87 3.27 8.34 21.17
CA ILE A 87 3.97 7.35 20.35
C ILE A 87 5.00 6.56 21.18
N ARG A 88 5.66 7.24 22.12
CA ARG A 88 6.72 6.65 22.95
C ARG A 88 6.22 5.87 24.15
N SER A 89 4.96 6.03 24.51
CA SER A 89 4.34 5.26 25.60
C SER A 89 3.80 3.92 25.10
N GLU A 90 3.47 3.04 26.04
CA GLU A 90 2.86 1.75 25.74
C GLU A 90 1.50 1.91 25.03
N ILE A 91 1.12 0.94 24.19
CA ILE A 91 -0.20 0.90 23.57
C ILE A 91 -1.24 0.67 24.67
N SER A 92 -2.01 1.71 24.97
CA SER A 92 -3.12 1.69 25.92
C SER A 92 -4.41 2.12 25.22
N LEU A 93 -5.55 1.84 25.85
CA LEU A 93 -6.83 2.32 25.34
C LEU A 93 -6.87 3.86 25.26
N GLU A 94 -6.20 4.55 26.18
CA GLU A 94 -6.07 6.00 26.18
C GLU A 94 -5.30 6.47 24.93
N ASN A 95 -4.17 5.87 24.60
CA ASN A 95 -3.37 6.22 23.42
C ASN A 95 -4.10 5.87 22.11
N VAL A 96 -4.86 4.79 22.09
CA VAL A 96 -5.74 4.46 20.96
C VAL A 96 -6.83 5.55 20.81
N TYR A 97 -7.49 5.92 21.90
CA TYR A 97 -8.50 7.01 21.88
C TYR A 97 -7.87 8.33 21.41
N TRP A 98 -6.67 8.67 21.93
CA TRP A 98 -5.93 9.84 21.49
C TRP A 98 -5.69 9.82 19.97
N ALA A 99 -5.24 8.70 19.39
CA ALA A 99 -4.97 8.58 17.97
C ALA A 99 -6.19 8.92 17.10
N PHE A 100 -7.41 8.57 17.54
CA PHE A 100 -8.64 8.86 16.81
C PHE A 100 -9.22 10.27 17.08
N SER A 101 -8.91 10.87 18.22
CA SER A 101 -9.46 12.16 18.62
C SER A 101 -8.54 13.35 18.36
N THR A 102 -7.25 13.11 18.17
CA THR A 102 -6.25 14.18 18.05
C THR A 102 -6.15 14.76 16.65
N LYS A 103 -5.73 16.04 16.60
CA LYS A 103 -5.19 16.70 15.40
C LYS A 103 -3.73 17.11 15.65
N TYR A 104 -2.94 16.19 16.20
CA TYR A 104 -1.53 16.44 16.49
C TYR A 104 -0.77 16.85 15.22
N ALA A 105 0.14 17.80 15.32
CA ALA A 105 0.84 18.42 14.20
C ALA A 105 -0.10 18.97 13.09
N GLY A 106 -1.35 19.34 13.45
CA GLY A 106 -2.33 19.86 12.50
C GLY A 106 -3.00 18.82 11.59
N VAL A 107 -2.76 17.52 11.82
CA VAL A 107 -3.23 16.43 10.95
C VAL A 107 -3.99 15.36 11.71
N TRP A 108 -4.93 14.70 11.04
CA TRP A 108 -5.72 13.60 11.60
C TRP A 108 -5.40 12.30 10.85
N TYR A 109 -4.47 11.51 11.39
CA TYR A 109 -3.99 10.26 10.80
C TYR A 109 -4.00 9.10 11.82
N PRO A 110 -5.18 8.63 12.28
CA PRO A 110 -5.27 7.66 13.37
C PRO A 110 -4.49 6.37 13.12
N LEU A 111 -4.63 5.78 11.93
CA LEU A 111 -3.92 4.55 11.60
C LEU A 111 -2.40 4.74 11.50
N THR A 112 -1.94 5.91 11.08
CA THR A 112 -0.52 6.25 11.08
C THR A 112 0.02 6.30 12.50
N TRP A 113 -0.69 6.99 13.42
CA TRP A 113 -0.29 7.05 14.81
C TRP A 113 -0.23 5.66 15.45
N LEU A 114 -1.24 4.82 15.24
CA LEU A 114 -1.24 3.44 15.74
C LEU A 114 -0.09 2.62 15.16
N SER A 115 0.20 2.77 13.87
CA SER A 115 1.33 2.08 13.22
C SER A 115 2.68 2.51 13.79
N LEU A 116 2.86 3.81 14.08
CA LEU A 116 4.09 4.33 14.69
C LEU A 116 4.23 3.90 16.15
N MET A 117 3.12 3.84 16.92
CA MET A 117 3.12 3.27 18.28
C MET A 117 3.57 1.81 18.27
N LEU A 118 3.05 1.02 17.31
CA LEU A 118 3.46 -0.38 17.15
C LEU A 118 4.94 -0.51 16.82
N ASP A 119 5.45 0.31 15.90
CA ASP A 119 6.87 0.33 15.56
C ASP A 119 7.73 0.70 16.78
N HIS A 120 7.28 1.69 17.58
CA HIS A 120 8.00 2.06 18.80
C HIS A 120 8.08 0.90 19.81
N GLN A 121 7.01 0.13 19.96
CA GLN A 121 7.02 -1.03 20.85
C GLN A 121 7.93 -2.16 20.36
N LEU A 122 8.02 -2.34 19.03
CA LEU A 122 8.85 -3.40 18.44
C LEU A 122 10.34 -3.03 18.38
N TYR A 123 10.63 -1.77 18.09
CA TYR A 123 11.98 -1.32 17.72
C TYR A 123 12.54 -0.22 18.62
N GLY A 124 11.74 0.33 19.54
CA GLY A 124 12.12 1.51 20.33
C GLY A 124 12.37 2.71 19.43
N LEU A 125 13.54 3.35 19.60
CA LEU A 125 13.98 4.47 18.76
C LEU A 125 14.98 4.05 17.66
N ASN A 126 14.94 2.80 17.22
CA ASN A 126 15.76 2.34 16.10
C ASN A 126 15.06 2.70 14.77
N ALA A 127 15.55 3.74 14.10
CA ALA A 127 15.00 4.22 12.83
C ALA A 127 14.89 3.14 11.75
N GLY A 128 15.89 2.24 11.69
CA GLY A 128 15.91 1.12 10.74
C GLY A 128 14.64 0.25 10.80
N GLY A 129 14.09 0.01 11.99
CA GLY A 129 12.86 -0.74 12.17
C GLY A 129 11.64 -0.06 11.52
N TYR A 130 11.52 1.26 11.69
CA TYR A 130 10.44 2.04 11.07
C TYR A 130 10.55 2.06 9.54
N HIS A 131 11.77 2.14 9.00
CA HIS A 131 12.00 2.04 7.56
C HIS A 131 11.64 0.66 7.02
N ILE A 132 11.97 -0.42 7.75
CA ILE A 132 11.59 -1.78 7.37
C ILE A 132 10.07 -1.92 7.31
N THR A 133 9.33 -1.35 8.25
CA THR A 133 7.86 -1.37 8.21
C THR A 133 7.32 -0.68 6.96
N ASN A 134 7.86 0.50 6.58
CA ASN A 134 7.47 1.16 5.32
C ASN A 134 7.77 0.27 4.10
N LEU A 135 8.95 -0.35 4.07
CA LEU A 135 9.35 -1.24 2.98
C LEU A 135 8.44 -2.46 2.88
N VAL A 136 8.10 -3.10 4.00
CA VAL A 136 7.15 -4.23 4.03
C VAL A 136 5.79 -3.83 3.48
N LEU A 137 5.25 -2.69 3.91
CA LEU A 137 3.97 -2.18 3.41
C LEU A 137 4.03 -1.88 1.90
N HIS A 138 5.15 -1.35 1.39
CA HIS A 138 5.35 -1.11 -0.03
C HIS A 138 5.42 -2.41 -0.84
N ILE A 139 6.13 -3.43 -0.33
CA ILE A 139 6.17 -4.77 -0.95
C ILE A 139 4.76 -5.37 -0.97
N LEU A 140 4.01 -5.31 0.13
CA LEU A 140 2.64 -5.82 0.19
C LEU A 140 1.74 -5.11 -0.82
N SER A 141 1.84 -3.78 -0.95
CA SER A 141 1.11 -2.99 -1.95
C SER A 141 1.44 -3.43 -3.37
N THR A 142 2.71 -3.69 -3.66
CA THR A 142 3.18 -4.21 -4.96
C THR A 142 2.59 -5.59 -5.27
N LEU A 143 2.57 -6.49 -4.29
CA LEU A 143 2.01 -7.83 -4.45
C LEU A 143 0.49 -7.80 -4.63
N LEU A 144 -0.20 -6.92 -3.90
CA LEU A 144 -1.64 -6.70 -4.07
C LEU A 144 -1.95 -6.15 -5.47
N LEU A 145 -1.16 -5.18 -5.95
CA LEU A 145 -1.31 -4.63 -7.31
C LEU A 145 -1.10 -5.72 -8.38
N PHE A 146 -0.03 -6.53 -8.25
CA PHE A 146 0.20 -7.65 -9.14
C PHE A 146 -0.98 -8.63 -9.15
N TRP A 147 -1.45 -9.02 -7.96
CA TRP A 147 -2.58 -9.94 -7.81
C TRP A 147 -3.86 -9.37 -8.45
N LEU A 148 -4.16 -8.11 -8.15
CA LEU A 148 -5.32 -7.39 -8.70
C LEU A 148 -5.31 -7.39 -10.23
N LEU A 149 -4.20 -6.94 -10.83
CA LEU A 149 -4.07 -6.85 -12.29
C LEU A 149 -4.11 -8.23 -12.94
N ASN A 150 -3.44 -9.22 -12.35
CA ASN A 150 -3.47 -10.58 -12.85
C ASN A 150 -4.88 -11.18 -12.78
N ARG A 151 -5.63 -10.90 -11.72
CA ARG A 151 -7.01 -11.36 -11.57
C ARG A 151 -7.95 -10.72 -12.59
N MET A 152 -7.77 -9.43 -12.87
CA MET A 152 -8.61 -8.67 -13.79
C MET A 152 -8.31 -8.95 -15.27
N THR A 153 -7.03 -9.17 -15.61
CA THR A 153 -6.59 -9.27 -17.02
C THR A 153 -6.28 -10.68 -17.48
N GLY A 154 -6.05 -11.62 -16.54
CA GLY A 154 -5.55 -12.97 -16.85
C GLY A 154 -4.09 -13.01 -17.34
N SER A 155 -3.42 -11.87 -17.51
CA SER A 155 -2.12 -11.77 -18.16
C SER A 155 -1.00 -11.63 -17.12
N LEU A 156 -0.25 -12.73 -16.90
CA LEU A 156 0.81 -12.79 -15.91
C LEU A 156 1.91 -11.74 -16.13
N TRP A 157 2.49 -11.71 -17.33
CA TRP A 157 3.64 -10.87 -17.64
C TRP A 157 3.31 -9.37 -17.66
N ARG A 158 2.15 -8.99 -18.19
CA ARG A 158 1.71 -7.59 -18.21
C ARG A 158 1.46 -7.09 -16.79
N SER A 159 0.83 -7.92 -15.95
CA SER A 159 0.59 -7.58 -14.55
C SER A 159 1.87 -7.47 -13.75
N ALA A 160 2.83 -8.39 -13.97
CA ALA A 160 4.14 -8.34 -13.35
C ALA A 160 4.95 -7.10 -13.77
N PHE A 161 4.90 -6.75 -15.05
CA PHE A 161 5.57 -5.56 -15.56
C PHE A 161 5.06 -4.27 -14.91
N VAL A 162 3.72 -4.10 -14.84
CA VAL A 162 3.13 -2.91 -14.20
C VAL A 162 3.43 -2.87 -12.71
N ALA A 163 3.37 -4.02 -12.02
CA ALA A 163 3.72 -4.11 -10.61
C ALA A 163 5.21 -3.81 -10.36
N ALA A 164 6.10 -4.25 -11.26
CA ALA A 164 7.52 -3.92 -11.19
C ALA A 164 7.77 -2.42 -11.42
N LEU A 165 7.10 -1.81 -12.39
CA LEU A 165 7.18 -0.35 -12.58
C LEU A 165 6.73 0.41 -11.34
N PHE A 166 5.64 -0.02 -10.69
CA PHE A 166 5.20 0.57 -9.43
C PHE A 166 6.24 0.39 -8.33
N ALA A 167 6.73 -0.84 -8.14
CA ALA A 167 7.66 -1.17 -7.07
C ALA A 167 8.99 -0.39 -7.16
N LEU A 168 9.49 -0.19 -8.38
CA LEU A 168 10.82 0.34 -8.65
C LEU A 168 10.82 1.81 -9.08
N HIS A 169 9.64 2.44 -9.08
CA HIS A 169 9.53 3.82 -9.57
C HIS A 169 10.27 4.79 -8.63
N PRO A 170 11.13 5.67 -9.13
CA PRO A 170 11.92 6.59 -8.31
C PRO A 170 11.09 7.49 -7.39
N LEU A 171 9.86 7.82 -7.75
CA LEU A 171 8.95 8.62 -6.92
C LEU A 171 8.54 7.91 -5.62
N HIS A 172 8.64 6.60 -5.54
CA HIS A 172 8.36 5.86 -4.30
C HIS A 172 9.54 5.84 -3.32
N VAL A 173 10.74 6.25 -3.76
CA VAL A 173 11.90 6.30 -2.88
C VAL A 173 11.63 7.21 -1.69
N GLU A 174 11.17 8.43 -1.92
CA GLU A 174 10.81 9.37 -0.84
C GLU A 174 9.76 8.77 0.11
N THR A 175 8.70 8.19 -0.46
CA THR A 175 7.59 7.64 0.33
C THR A 175 8.01 6.45 1.20
N VAL A 176 8.94 5.61 0.73
CA VAL A 176 9.44 4.44 1.45
C VAL A 176 10.51 4.82 2.47
N THR A 177 11.41 5.76 2.11
CA THR A 177 12.57 6.12 2.93
C THR A 177 12.26 7.16 4.01
N TRP A 178 11.16 7.88 3.93
CA TRP A 178 10.79 8.89 4.93
C TRP A 178 9.72 8.36 5.88
N ILE A 179 10.05 8.27 7.17
CA ILE A 179 9.16 7.66 8.18
C ILE A 179 7.86 8.45 8.32
N SER A 180 7.89 9.78 8.31
CA SER A 180 6.69 10.63 8.40
C SER A 180 5.76 10.52 7.18
N LYS A 181 6.22 9.90 6.07
CA LYS A 181 5.40 9.52 4.91
C LYS A 181 4.64 8.19 5.11
N ARG A 182 4.67 7.60 6.30
CA ARG A 182 3.92 6.40 6.67
C ARG A 182 2.45 6.46 6.25
N LYS A 183 1.81 7.61 6.34
CA LYS A 183 0.43 7.84 5.89
C LYS A 183 0.21 7.44 4.44
N ASP A 184 1.17 7.77 3.55
CA ASP A 184 1.06 7.55 2.11
C ASP A 184 1.21 6.06 1.79
N VAL A 185 2.14 5.38 2.47
CA VAL A 185 2.36 3.93 2.33
C VAL A 185 1.16 3.14 2.85
N LEU A 186 0.63 3.50 4.02
CA LEU A 186 -0.57 2.88 4.59
C LEU A 186 -1.81 3.12 3.71
N SER A 187 -2.02 4.34 3.25
CA SER A 187 -3.14 4.66 2.37
C SER A 187 -3.08 3.85 1.08
N THR A 188 -1.89 3.72 0.48
CA THR A 188 -1.69 2.92 -0.72
C THR A 188 -1.99 1.44 -0.45
N PHE A 189 -1.51 0.91 0.67
CA PHE A 189 -1.75 -0.48 1.07
C PHE A 189 -3.25 -0.77 1.24
N PHE A 190 -3.96 0.03 2.04
CA PHE A 190 -5.40 -0.16 2.27
C PHE A 190 -6.21 0.06 1.00
N TRP A 191 -5.83 1.01 0.16
CA TRP A 191 -6.49 1.21 -1.11
C TRP A 191 -6.35 0.00 -2.06
N MET A 192 -5.13 -0.56 -2.19
CA MET A 192 -4.91 -1.78 -2.97
C MET A 192 -5.68 -2.96 -2.37
N LEU A 193 -5.70 -3.08 -1.05
CA LEU A 193 -6.46 -4.13 -0.35
C LEU A 193 -7.96 -4.02 -0.64
N THR A 194 -8.52 -2.80 -0.53
CA THR A 194 -9.94 -2.53 -0.84
C THR A 194 -10.28 -2.93 -2.26
N LEU A 195 -9.43 -2.58 -3.24
CA LEU A 195 -9.65 -2.95 -4.65
C LEU A 195 -9.60 -4.47 -4.84
N CYS A 196 -8.67 -5.15 -4.20
CA CYS A 196 -8.58 -6.62 -4.23
C CYS A 196 -9.84 -7.27 -3.64
N LEU A 197 -10.30 -6.79 -2.50
CA LEU A 197 -11.52 -7.28 -1.84
C LEU A 197 -12.76 -6.98 -2.66
N TYR A 198 -12.81 -5.81 -3.32
CA TYR A 198 -13.90 -5.47 -4.21
C TYR A 198 -13.98 -6.41 -5.42
N VAL A 199 -12.86 -6.70 -6.09
CA VAL A 199 -12.82 -7.68 -7.19
C VAL A 199 -13.23 -9.06 -6.68
N TYR A 200 -12.78 -9.47 -5.49
CA TYR A 200 -13.19 -10.73 -4.87
C TYR A 200 -14.68 -10.75 -4.53
N TYR A 201 -15.28 -9.63 -4.14
CA TYR A 201 -16.73 -9.50 -3.91
C TYR A 201 -17.51 -9.64 -5.22
N THR A 202 -17.08 -8.99 -6.31
CA THR A 202 -17.80 -9.01 -7.58
C THR A 202 -17.90 -10.40 -8.21
N GLU A 203 -16.97 -11.31 -7.90
CA GLU A 203 -17.02 -12.71 -8.37
C GLU A 203 -18.15 -13.54 -7.74
N LYS A 204 -18.41 -13.32 -6.46
CA LYS A 204 -19.52 -13.95 -5.71
C LYS A 204 -20.04 -12.94 -4.69
N PRO A 205 -21.11 -12.22 -5.01
CA PRO A 205 -21.64 -11.16 -4.15
C PRO A 205 -22.36 -11.77 -2.95
N VAL A 206 -21.63 -11.97 -1.86
CA VAL A 206 -22.13 -12.42 -0.56
C VAL A 206 -21.84 -11.37 0.51
N ILE A 207 -22.73 -11.25 1.50
CA ILE A 207 -22.66 -10.22 2.53
C ILE A 207 -21.31 -10.19 3.28
N ARG A 208 -20.70 -11.34 3.55
CA ARG A 208 -19.39 -11.42 4.23
C ARG A 208 -18.27 -10.73 3.44
N ARG A 209 -18.26 -10.86 2.11
CA ARG A 209 -17.29 -10.21 1.24
C ARG A 209 -17.56 -8.71 1.13
N TYR A 210 -18.82 -8.30 1.15
CA TYR A 210 -19.19 -6.89 1.20
C TYR A 210 -18.72 -6.21 2.48
N ILE A 211 -18.91 -6.86 3.65
CA ILE A 211 -18.39 -6.34 4.92
C ILE A 211 -16.87 -6.20 4.88
N ALA A 212 -16.15 -7.17 4.30
CA ALA A 212 -14.69 -7.07 4.16
C ALA A 212 -14.24 -5.84 3.34
N VAL A 213 -14.99 -5.47 2.29
CA VAL A 213 -14.74 -4.25 1.50
C VAL A 213 -15.00 -2.99 2.32
N LEU A 214 -16.03 -3.00 3.19
CA LEU A 214 -16.38 -1.82 4.01
C LEU A 214 -15.37 -1.55 5.14
N VAL A 215 -14.71 -2.60 5.62
CA VAL A 215 -13.77 -2.51 6.77
C VAL A 215 -12.33 -2.27 6.29
N SER A 216 -12.01 -2.51 5.03
CA SER A 216 -10.67 -2.28 4.46
C SER A 216 -10.46 -0.83 4.07
#